data_9264687311afc8f1b398459c04ccff74
#
_entry.id   9264687311afc8f1b398459c04ccff74
#
_cell.length_a   1.000
_cell.length_b   1.000
_cell.length_c   1.000
_cell.angle_alpha   90.00
_cell.angle_beta   90.00
_cell.angle_gamma   90.00
#
_symmetry.space_group_name_H-M   'P 1'
#
loop_
_entity.id
_entity.type
_entity.pdbx_description
1 polymer ?
#
loop_
_entity_poly.entity_id
_entity_poly.type
_entity_poly.pdbx_seq_one_letter_code
_entity_poly.pdbx_strand_id
1 'polypeptide(L)'
;MTDPDPHLIEEELRWAEARIAEALVPRAQPTTKDGRHREPAPYLRRHLVEHAAAGHVLDGTTITDAFLPYADADRVRASLSLGREPTPQLQAFTRVAHAWDWDCPQANQAALEFTVTTLTSQPARAPSDGWSTRWAHWNLSPGTILTAPLAGHTRRVNAVATGVLPDGRLVAVTGSDDDTVRVWDLTTGTQIGNPLT
;
A
#
# COMPACT_ATOMS: atom_id res chain seq x y z
N MET A 1 15.40 -24.67 -38.50
CA MET A 1 15.62 -24.31 -37.08
C MET A 1 14.41 -23.50 -36.71
N THR A 2 13.45 -24.13 -36.05
CA THR A 2 12.15 -23.49 -35.69
C THR A 2 12.46 -22.56 -34.53
N ASP A 3 12.07 -21.29 -34.65
CA ASP A 3 12.13 -20.35 -33.51
C ASP A 3 11.31 -20.92 -32.36
N PRO A 4 11.82 -20.83 -31.11
CA PRO A 4 11.10 -21.30 -29.97
C PRO A 4 9.79 -20.49 -29.81
N ASP A 5 8.72 -21.18 -29.44
CA ASP A 5 7.41 -20.57 -29.20
C ASP A 5 7.53 -19.47 -28.12
N PRO A 6 7.17 -18.22 -28.41
CA PRO A 6 7.25 -17.10 -27.46
C PRO A 6 6.51 -17.37 -26.13
N HIS A 7 5.40 -18.09 -26.18
CA HIS A 7 4.64 -18.46 -24.97
C HIS A 7 5.39 -19.43 -24.06
N LEU A 8 6.15 -20.37 -24.62
CA LEU A 8 6.97 -21.30 -23.84
C LEU A 8 8.12 -20.56 -23.15
N ILE A 9 8.74 -19.61 -23.85
CA ILE A 9 9.81 -18.78 -23.25
C ILE A 9 9.27 -17.96 -22.09
N GLU A 10 8.08 -17.36 -22.22
CA GLU A 10 7.46 -16.55 -21.17
C GLU A 10 7.09 -17.40 -19.94
N GLU A 11 6.60 -18.61 -20.13
CA GLU A 11 6.32 -19.55 -19.05
C GLU A 11 7.58 -20.00 -18.33
N GLU A 12 8.66 -20.31 -19.06
CA GLU A 12 9.94 -20.68 -18.48
C GLU A 12 10.55 -19.55 -17.67
N LEU A 13 10.49 -18.32 -18.18
CA LEU A 13 10.98 -17.13 -17.46
C LEU A 13 10.18 -16.92 -16.18
N ARG A 14 8.86 -16.99 -16.24
CA ARG A 14 7.97 -16.86 -15.07
C ARG A 14 8.29 -17.93 -14.02
N TRP A 15 8.46 -19.17 -14.43
CA TRP A 15 8.84 -20.26 -13.52
C TRP A 15 10.21 -20.01 -12.87
N ALA A 16 11.20 -19.56 -13.65
CA ALA A 16 12.52 -19.23 -13.14
C ALA A 16 12.46 -18.10 -12.10
N GLU A 17 11.71 -17.04 -12.37
CA GLU A 17 11.52 -15.91 -11.46
C GLU A 17 10.83 -16.34 -10.15
N ALA A 18 9.82 -17.18 -10.22
CA ALA A 18 9.17 -17.76 -9.04
C ALA A 18 10.16 -18.54 -8.18
N ARG A 19 10.99 -19.39 -8.79
CA ARG A 19 12.03 -20.16 -8.10
C ARG A 19 13.10 -19.28 -7.46
N ILE A 20 13.48 -18.19 -8.14
CA ILE A 20 14.42 -17.21 -7.58
C ILE A 20 13.78 -16.55 -6.35
N ALA A 21 12.55 -16.07 -6.44
CA ALA A 21 11.85 -15.44 -5.32
C ALA A 21 11.77 -16.38 -4.12
N GLU A 22 11.30 -17.62 -4.30
CA GLU A 22 11.23 -18.62 -3.24
C GLU A 22 12.58 -18.89 -2.56
N ALA A 23 13.67 -18.98 -3.33
CA ALA A 23 15.01 -19.20 -2.80
C ALA A 23 15.57 -17.99 -2.03
N LEU A 24 15.08 -16.78 -2.32
CA LEU A 24 15.50 -15.53 -1.67
C LEU A 24 14.74 -15.24 -0.37
N VAL A 25 13.48 -15.69 -0.25
CA VAL A 25 12.64 -15.43 0.94
C VAL A 25 13.33 -15.75 2.28
N PRO A 26 13.98 -16.91 2.49
CA PRO A 26 14.63 -17.20 3.77
C PRO A 26 15.80 -16.26 4.08
N ARG A 27 16.44 -15.69 3.05
CA ARG A 27 17.57 -14.76 3.18
C ARG A 27 17.11 -13.31 3.38
N ALA A 28 15.86 -13.03 3.03
CA ALA A 28 15.27 -11.71 3.16
C ALA A 28 14.73 -11.43 4.57
N GLN A 29 14.66 -12.45 5.45
CA GLN A 29 14.20 -12.25 6.81
C GLN A 29 15.25 -11.49 7.62
N PRO A 30 14.86 -10.41 8.33
CA PRO A 30 15.75 -9.78 9.30
C PRO A 30 16.07 -10.80 10.39
N THR A 31 17.31 -10.82 10.82
CA THR A 31 17.77 -11.79 11.84
C THR A 31 18.47 -11.06 12.96
N THR A 32 18.38 -11.60 14.19
CA THR A 32 19.19 -11.14 15.32
C THR A 32 20.16 -12.24 15.68
N LYS A 33 21.46 -11.96 15.52
CA LYS A 33 22.53 -12.87 15.89
C LYS A 33 23.49 -12.16 16.86
N ASP A 34 23.78 -12.80 17.98
CA ASP A 34 24.68 -12.27 19.02
C ASP A 34 24.28 -10.84 19.50
N GLY A 35 22.96 -10.59 19.64
CA GLY A 35 22.41 -9.29 20.00
C GLY A 35 22.52 -8.21 18.92
N ARG A 36 23.03 -8.55 17.73
CA ARG A 36 23.13 -7.63 16.60
C ARG A 36 22.00 -7.90 15.61
N HIS A 37 21.23 -6.88 15.34
CA HIS A 37 20.22 -6.90 14.29
C HIS A 37 20.90 -6.88 12.91
N ARG A 38 20.54 -7.83 12.05
CA ARG A 38 21.02 -7.90 10.67
C ARG A 38 19.85 -7.68 9.72
N GLU A 39 19.94 -6.61 9.01
CA GLU A 39 18.99 -6.27 7.94
C GLU A 39 19.17 -7.16 6.70
N PRO A 40 18.12 -7.32 5.87
CA PRO A 40 18.24 -7.94 4.57
C PRO A 40 19.27 -7.21 3.70
N ALA A 41 20.03 -7.98 2.90
CA ALA A 41 21.02 -7.39 2.00
C ALA A 41 20.37 -6.40 1.00
N PRO A 42 21.07 -5.34 0.56
CA PRO A 42 20.51 -4.32 -0.34
C PRO A 42 19.91 -4.88 -1.63
N TYR A 43 20.49 -5.95 -2.17
CA TYR A 43 19.93 -6.64 -3.32
C TYR A 43 18.52 -7.18 -3.03
N LEU A 44 18.33 -7.85 -1.91
CA LEU A 44 17.03 -8.41 -1.52
C LEU A 44 16.00 -7.32 -1.29
N ARG A 45 16.37 -6.24 -0.62
CA ARG A 45 15.50 -5.09 -0.37
C ARG A 45 14.95 -4.48 -1.67
N ARG A 46 15.72 -4.53 -2.77
CA ARG A 46 15.34 -3.98 -4.08
C ARG A 46 14.64 -4.96 -4.99
N HIS A 47 15.10 -6.20 -5.04
CA HIS A 47 14.76 -7.11 -6.15
C HIS A 47 13.85 -8.28 -5.77
N LEU A 48 13.71 -8.64 -4.49
CA LEU A 48 12.83 -9.75 -4.10
C LEU A 48 11.40 -9.54 -4.60
N VAL A 49 10.87 -8.32 -4.47
CA VAL A 49 9.50 -7.99 -4.90
C VAL A 49 9.35 -8.11 -6.41
N GLU A 50 10.36 -7.69 -7.18
CA GLU A 50 10.35 -7.79 -8.64
C GLU A 50 10.34 -9.25 -9.10
N HIS A 51 11.20 -10.10 -8.51
CA HIS A 51 11.20 -11.54 -8.79
C HIS A 51 9.85 -12.19 -8.43
N ALA A 52 9.29 -11.84 -7.26
CA ALA A 52 7.98 -12.36 -6.84
C ALA A 52 6.86 -11.93 -7.77
N ALA A 53 6.88 -10.69 -8.26
CA ALA A 53 5.90 -10.18 -9.21
C ALA A 53 6.03 -10.84 -10.59
N ALA A 54 7.25 -10.90 -11.12
CA ALA A 54 7.54 -11.54 -12.41
C ALA A 54 7.20 -13.03 -12.41
N GLY A 55 7.44 -13.71 -11.27
CA GLY A 55 7.08 -15.12 -11.07
C GLY A 55 5.60 -15.36 -10.75
N HIS A 56 4.78 -14.30 -10.62
CA HIS A 56 3.36 -14.39 -10.21
C HIS A 56 3.15 -15.05 -8.82
N VAL A 57 4.14 -14.91 -7.93
CA VAL A 57 4.12 -15.42 -6.55
C VAL A 57 4.17 -14.28 -5.51
N LEU A 58 3.73 -13.09 -5.91
CA LEU A 58 3.68 -11.93 -5.03
C LEU A 58 2.51 -12.06 -4.06
N ASP A 59 2.80 -12.52 -2.85
CA ASP A 59 1.84 -12.71 -1.76
C ASP A 59 2.49 -12.53 -0.37
N GLY A 60 1.74 -12.76 0.70
CA GLY A 60 2.24 -12.64 2.07
C GLY A 60 3.28 -13.71 2.48
N THR A 61 3.50 -14.76 1.68
CA THR A 61 4.53 -15.78 1.94
C THR A 61 5.87 -15.39 1.34
N THR A 62 5.85 -14.67 0.23
CA THR A 62 7.06 -14.16 -0.44
C THR A 62 7.45 -12.78 0.09
N ILE A 63 6.47 -11.88 0.30
CA ILE A 63 6.69 -10.57 0.92
C ILE A 63 6.12 -10.59 2.32
N THR A 64 6.93 -11.09 3.25
CA THR A 64 6.53 -11.24 4.64
C THR A 64 6.43 -9.90 5.36
N ASP A 65 5.62 -9.85 6.42
CA ASP A 65 5.47 -8.67 7.28
C ASP A 65 6.81 -8.21 7.88
N ALA A 66 7.71 -9.16 8.15
CA ALA A 66 9.04 -8.86 8.69
C ALA A 66 9.99 -8.25 7.65
N PHE A 67 9.81 -8.58 6.37
CA PHE A 67 10.64 -8.07 5.28
C PHE A 67 10.14 -6.73 4.74
N LEU A 68 8.83 -6.55 4.64
CA LEU A 68 8.23 -5.40 3.99
C LEU A 68 8.78 -4.03 4.46
N PRO A 69 9.06 -3.79 5.76
CA PRO A 69 9.63 -2.52 6.23
C PRO A 69 10.99 -2.15 5.61
N TYR A 70 11.72 -3.13 5.09
CA TYR A 70 13.03 -2.97 4.46
C TYR A 70 12.96 -2.83 2.94
N ALA A 71 11.83 -3.12 2.32
CA ALA A 71 11.70 -3.16 0.87
C ALA A 71 11.78 -1.77 0.23
N ASP A 72 12.22 -1.70 -1.01
CA ASP A 72 12.22 -0.48 -1.82
C ASP A 72 10.78 -0.11 -2.20
N ALA A 73 10.31 1.04 -1.74
CA ALA A 73 8.92 1.46 -1.88
C ALA A 73 8.47 1.61 -3.34
N ASP A 74 9.32 2.14 -4.20
CA ASP A 74 8.95 2.37 -5.60
C ASP A 74 8.82 1.05 -6.36
N ARG A 75 9.67 0.06 -6.04
CA ARG A 75 9.60 -1.28 -6.61
C ARG A 75 8.39 -2.07 -6.11
N VAL A 76 8.07 -1.95 -4.83
CA VAL A 76 6.83 -2.54 -4.28
C VAL A 76 5.62 -1.94 -4.99
N ARG A 77 5.55 -0.62 -5.15
CA ARG A 77 4.43 0.03 -5.86
C ARG A 77 4.29 -0.44 -7.31
N ALA A 78 5.40 -0.49 -8.05
CA ALA A 78 5.40 -0.95 -9.43
C ALA A 78 4.91 -2.40 -9.56
N SER A 79 5.28 -3.24 -8.59
CA SER A 79 4.94 -4.67 -8.60
C SER A 79 3.49 -4.94 -8.18
N LEU A 80 2.90 -4.11 -7.30
CA LEU A 80 1.52 -4.30 -6.84
C LEU A 80 0.47 -4.14 -7.96
N SER A 81 0.77 -3.38 -9.02
CA SER A 81 -0.11 -3.24 -10.19
C SER A 81 -0.25 -4.53 -11.01
N LEU A 82 0.63 -5.51 -10.78
CA LEU A 82 0.70 -6.78 -11.52
C LEU A 82 0.12 -7.96 -10.72
N GLY A 83 -0.34 -7.74 -9.48
CA GLY A 83 -0.60 -8.80 -8.52
C GLY A 83 -2.08 -9.12 -8.25
N ARG A 84 -2.28 -10.18 -7.44
CA ARG A 84 -3.53 -10.62 -6.82
C ARG A 84 -4.04 -9.60 -5.79
N GLU A 85 -5.20 -9.88 -5.18
CA GLU A 85 -5.71 -9.07 -4.07
C GLU A 85 -4.63 -8.87 -2.99
N PRO A 86 -4.31 -7.62 -2.64
CA PRO A 86 -3.23 -7.33 -1.73
C PRO A 86 -3.59 -7.78 -0.30
N THR A 87 -2.62 -8.35 0.41
CA THR A 87 -2.74 -8.62 1.84
C THR A 87 -3.01 -7.34 2.63
N PRO A 88 -3.54 -7.40 3.87
CA PRO A 88 -3.72 -6.20 4.71
C PRO A 88 -2.44 -5.36 4.85
N GLN A 89 -1.29 -6.00 4.91
CA GLN A 89 0.01 -5.33 4.98
C GLN A 89 0.36 -4.59 3.69
N LEU A 90 0.12 -5.20 2.53
CA LEU A 90 0.33 -4.55 1.25
C LEU A 90 -0.69 -3.43 1.01
N GLN A 91 -1.93 -3.57 1.51
CA GLN A 91 -2.91 -2.48 1.54
C GLN A 91 -2.46 -1.33 2.47
N ALA A 92 -1.93 -1.65 3.64
CA ALA A 92 -1.36 -0.64 4.54
C ALA A 92 -0.17 0.06 3.89
N PHE A 93 0.71 -0.68 3.23
CA PHE A 93 1.85 -0.13 2.53
C PHE A 93 1.44 0.93 1.50
N THR A 94 0.41 0.70 0.68
CA THR A 94 -0.04 1.67 -0.33
C THR A 94 -0.43 3.03 0.28
N ARG A 95 -0.88 3.05 1.52
CA ARG A 95 -1.28 4.26 2.24
C ARG A 95 -0.10 5.02 2.84
N VAL A 96 0.95 4.32 3.27
CA VAL A 96 2.10 4.91 3.98
C VAL A 96 3.35 5.04 3.12
N ALA A 97 3.34 4.50 1.92
CA ALA A 97 4.51 4.46 1.03
C ALA A 97 5.05 5.86 0.64
N HIS A 98 4.25 6.91 0.76
CA HIS A 98 4.68 8.30 0.53
C HIS A 98 5.62 8.84 1.62
N ALA A 99 5.60 8.22 2.81
CA ALA A 99 6.46 8.58 3.95
C ALA A 99 7.54 7.51 4.21
N TRP A 100 7.79 6.64 3.22
CA TRP A 100 8.74 5.54 3.36
C TRP A 100 10.17 6.03 3.45
N ASP A 101 10.91 5.53 4.43
CA ASP A 101 12.31 5.87 4.64
C ASP A 101 13.19 4.62 4.45
N TRP A 102 14.08 4.69 3.46
CA TRP A 102 15.01 3.59 3.16
C TRP A 102 15.99 3.32 4.31
N ASP A 103 16.37 4.36 5.04
CA ASP A 103 17.39 4.30 6.08
C ASP A 103 16.80 4.04 7.47
N CYS A 104 15.46 4.08 7.61
CA CYS A 104 14.78 3.87 8.87
C CYS A 104 13.65 2.81 8.78
N PRO A 105 13.97 1.51 8.61
CA PRO A 105 12.97 0.44 8.55
C PRO A 105 12.06 0.36 9.78
N GLN A 106 12.53 0.80 10.94
CA GLN A 106 11.75 0.85 12.18
C GLN A 106 10.60 1.85 12.09
N ALA A 107 10.82 3.01 11.45
CA ALA A 107 9.75 3.97 11.18
C ALA A 107 8.73 3.41 10.19
N ASN A 108 9.20 2.72 9.14
CA ASN A 108 8.35 2.03 8.17
C ASN A 108 7.48 0.96 8.85
N GLN A 109 8.07 0.16 9.73
CA GLN A 109 7.36 -0.86 10.49
C GLN A 109 6.28 -0.24 11.37
N ALA A 110 6.60 0.81 12.12
CA ALA A 110 5.63 1.50 12.99
C ALA A 110 4.46 2.08 12.18
N ALA A 111 4.72 2.66 11.01
CA ALA A 111 3.70 3.19 10.10
C ALA A 111 2.80 2.07 9.54
N LEU A 112 3.37 0.94 9.15
CA LEU A 112 2.62 -0.23 8.71
C LEU A 112 1.73 -0.78 9.81
N GLU A 113 2.28 -1.03 11.00
CA GLU A 113 1.55 -1.55 12.16
C GLU A 113 0.38 -0.66 12.55
N PHE A 114 0.62 0.67 12.62
CA PHE A 114 -0.44 1.64 12.86
C PHE A 114 -1.56 1.53 11.81
N THR A 115 -1.19 1.46 10.54
CA THR A 115 -2.15 1.42 9.44
C THR A 115 -2.89 0.08 9.36
N VAL A 116 -2.22 -1.05 9.57
CA VAL A 116 -2.86 -2.37 9.64
C VAL A 116 -3.84 -2.41 10.81
N THR A 117 -3.44 -1.92 11.99
CA THR A 117 -4.32 -1.84 13.15
C THR A 117 -5.58 -1.02 12.87
N THR A 118 -5.44 0.10 12.15
CA THR A 118 -6.60 0.92 11.74
C THR A 118 -7.49 0.23 10.73
N LEU A 119 -6.92 -0.55 9.81
CA LEU A 119 -7.65 -1.28 8.77
C LEU A 119 -8.42 -2.48 9.31
N THR A 120 -7.80 -3.21 10.23
CA THR A 120 -8.32 -4.50 10.70
C THR A 120 -9.05 -4.40 12.03
N SER A 121 -8.90 -3.28 12.75
CA SER A 121 -9.32 -3.10 14.15
C SER A 121 -8.72 -4.16 15.09
N GLN A 122 -7.63 -4.80 14.67
CA GLN A 122 -6.89 -5.77 15.45
C GLN A 122 -5.58 -5.13 15.93
N PRO A 123 -5.18 -5.34 17.19
CA PRO A 123 -3.89 -4.84 17.66
C PRO A 123 -2.77 -5.50 16.84
N ALA A 124 -1.81 -4.68 16.41
CA ALA A 124 -0.61 -5.21 15.80
C ALA A 124 0.10 -6.17 16.78
N ARG A 125 0.70 -7.22 16.25
CA ARG A 125 1.54 -8.11 17.05
C ARG A 125 2.72 -7.28 17.57
N ALA A 126 2.84 -7.13 18.88
CA ALA A 126 3.89 -6.32 19.48
C ALA A 126 5.27 -6.80 18.96
N PRO A 127 6.08 -5.91 18.39
CA PRO A 127 7.48 -6.22 18.12
C PRO A 127 8.20 -6.49 19.44
N SER A 128 9.25 -7.29 19.42
CA SER A 128 10.07 -7.61 20.59
C SER A 128 10.76 -6.37 21.17
N ASP A 129 10.99 -5.34 20.35
CA ASP A 129 11.68 -4.10 20.71
C ASP A 129 10.99 -2.90 20.03
N GLY A 130 10.62 -1.88 20.85
CA GLY A 130 10.15 -0.59 20.35
C GLY A 130 8.67 -0.27 20.62
N TRP A 131 8.18 0.74 19.94
CA TRP A 131 6.79 1.19 20.01
C TRP A 131 5.88 0.27 19.22
N SER A 132 4.74 -0.13 19.81
CA SER A 132 3.69 -0.86 19.12
C SER A 132 2.36 -0.15 19.24
N THR A 133 1.54 -0.24 18.20
CA THR A 133 0.18 0.29 18.20
C THR A 133 -0.72 -0.66 18.97
N ARG A 134 -1.22 -0.24 20.15
CA ARG A 134 -2.15 -1.02 20.97
C ARG A 134 -3.58 -0.97 20.43
N TRP A 135 -3.97 0.19 19.89
CA TRP A 135 -5.25 0.40 19.24
C TRP A 135 -5.14 1.60 18.29
N ALA A 136 -5.87 1.53 17.21
CA ALA A 136 -6.09 2.65 16.30
C ALA A 136 -7.51 2.56 15.77
N HIS A 137 -8.16 3.69 15.61
CA HIS A 137 -9.52 3.76 15.10
C HIS A 137 -9.67 4.92 14.13
N TRP A 138 -10.23 4.66 12.98
CA TRP A 138 -10.67 5.69 12.07
C TRP A 138 -12.08 6.11 12.47
N ASN A 139 -12.34 7.41 12.53
CA ASN A 139 -13.69 7.93 12.70
C ASN A 139 -14.63 7.64 11.50
N LEU A 140 -14.05 7.11 10.43
CA LEU A 140 -14.80 6.68 9.24
C LEU A 140 -14.88 5.15 9.26
N SER A 141 -16.10 4.61 9.19
CA SER A 141 -16.32 3.18 9.02
C SER A 141 -15.53 2.65 7.80
N PRO A 142 -14.97 1.42 7.86
CA PRO A 142 -14.20 0.85 6.75
C PRO A 142 -14.93 0.83 5.39
N GLY A 143 -16.25 0.94 5.37
CA GLY A 143 -17.04 1.07 4.15
C GLY A 143 -17.20 2.47 3.59
N THR A 144 -16.61 3.50 4.24
CA THR A 144 -16.79 4.91 3.86
C THR A 144 -15.62 5.45 3.01
N ILE A 145 -14.69 4.61 2.58
CA ILE A 145 -13.73 5.01 1.55
C ILE A 145 -14.52 5.06 0.24
N LEU A 146 -14.60 6.25 -0.35
CA LEU A 146 -15.17 6.41 -1.67
C LEU A 146 -14.44 5.48 -2.64
N THR A 147 -15.13 4.45 -3.09
CA THR A 147 -14.60 3.48 -4.07
C THR A 147 -14.59 4.05 -5.48
N ALA A 148 -15.31 5.16 -5.69
CA ALA A 148 -15.35 5.88 -6.95
C ALA A 148 -14.86 7.33 -6.76
N PRO A 149 -14.16 7.90 -7.75
CA PRO A 149 -13.77 9.30 -7.69
C PRO A 149 -15.01 10.20 -7.69
N LEU A 150 -14.95 11.33 -6.97
CA LEU A 150 -15.97 12.37 -7.02
C LEU A 150 -15.91 13.03 -8.40
N ALA A 151 -16.76 12.58 -9.31
CA ALA A 151 -16.75 13.02 -10.70
C ALA A 151 -17.75 14.18 -10.90
N GLY A 152 -17.31 15.27 -11.53
CA GLY A 152 -18.15 16.42 -11.86
C GLY A 152 -17.37 17.64 -12.30
N HIS A 153 -16.20 17.94 -11.73
CA HIS A 153 -15.34 19.00 -12.24
C HIS A 153 -14.81 18.67 -13.64
N THR A 154 -14.79 19.68 -14.52
CA THR A 154 -14.32 19.52 -15.89
C THR A 154 -12.88 19.97 -16.11
N ARG A 155 -12.28 20.58 -15.07
CA ARG A 155 -10.89 21.03 -15.06
C ARG A 155 -10.21 20.65 -13.74
N ARG A 156 -8.99 21.11 -13.57
CA ARG A 156 -8.15 20.81 -12.40
C ARG A 156 -8.81 21.28 -11.09
N VAL A 157 -8.83 20.44 -10.08
CA VAL A 157 -9.22 20.80 -8.70
C VAL A 157 -7.99 21.37 -8.00
N ASN A 158 -8.10 22.60 -7.50
CA ASN A 158 -7.00 23.32 -6.87
C ASN A 158 -7.12 23.39 -5.35
N ALA A 159 -8.32 23.21 -4.82
CA ALA A 159 -8.57 23.30 -3.39
C ALA A 159 -9.57 22.24 -2.95
N VAL A 160 -9.34 21.68 -1.76
CA VAL A 160 -10.24 20.77 -1.07
C VAL A 160 -10.28 21.15 0.40
N ALA A 161 -11.48 21.22 0.97
CA ALA A 161 -11.69 21.31 2.39
C ALA A 161 -12.74 20.27 2.81
N THR A 162 -12.66 19.78 4.04
CA THR A 162 -13.64 18.86 4.60
C THR A 162 -14.35 19.52 5.79
N GLY A 163 -15.59 19.12 6.04
CA GLY A 163 -16.38 19.61 7.15
C GLY A 163 -17.51 18.65 7.51
N VAL A 164 -18.20 18.98 8.59
CA VAL A 164 -19.40 18.27 9.03
C VAL A 164 -20.57 19.23 8.99
N LEU A 165 -21.64 18.86 8.32
CA LEU A 165 -22.89 19.62 8.32
C LEU A 165 -23.60 19.50 9.67
N PRO A 166 -24.53 20.43 9.99
CA PRO A 166 -25.29 20.38 11.24
C PRO A 166 -26.09 19.09 11.45
N ASP A 167 -26.43 18.39 10.38
CA ASP A 167 -27.12 17.10 10.39
C ASP A 167 -26.15 15.89 10.59
N GLY A 168 -24.83 16.15 10.78
CA GLY A 168 -23.81 15.14 11.04
C GLY A 168 -23.19 14.53 9.79
N ARG A 169 -23.60 14.94 8.57
CA ARG A 169 -23.01 14.44 7.32
C ARG A 169 -21.62 15.01 7.10
N LEU A 170 -20.69 14.13 6.75
CA LEU A 170 -19.33 14.49 6.35
C LEU A 170 -19.35 14.97 4.90
N VAL A 171 -18.78 16.14 4.64
CA VAL A 171 -18.73 16.71 3.30
C VAL A 171 -17.33 17.14 2.92
N ALA A 172 -17.07 17.13 1.61
CA ALA A 172 -15.95 17.82 1.00
C ALA A 172 -16.46 19.01 0.19
N VAL A 173 -15.70 20.10 0.22
CA VAL A 173 -15.89 21.28 -0.64
C VAL A 173 -14.69 21.39 -1.53
N THR A 174 -14.88 21.45 -2.84
CA THR A 174 -13.82 21.48 -3.83
C THR A 174 -13.93 22.72 -4.71
N GLY A 175 -12.80 23.37 -4.96
CA GLY A 175 -12.68 24.49 -5.90
C GLY A 175 -11.82 24.10 -7.11
N SER A 176 -12.24 24.48 -8.31
CA SER A 176 -11.64 24.08 -9.58
C SER A 176 -11.41 25.23 -10.54
N ASP A 177 -10.50 25.05 -11.50
CA ASP A 177 -10.29 25.93 -12.67
C ASP A 177 -11.48 25.92 -13.65
N ASP A 178 -12.53 25.15 -13.39
CA ASP A 178 -13.79 25.22 -14.12
C ASP A 178 -14.73 26.31 -13.61
N ASP A 179 -14.19 27.23 -12.78
CA ASP A 179 -14.88 28.36 -12.16
C ASP A 179 -16.04 27.92 -11.24
N THR A 180 -16.01 26.68 -10.75
CA THR A 180 -17.03 26.17 -9.85
C THR A 180 -16.45 25.71 -8.52
N VAL A 181 -17.29 25.87 -7.47
CA VAL A 181 -17.14 25.23 -6.18
C VAL A 181 -18.24 24.16 -6.04
N ARG A 182 -17.87 22.95 -5.62
CA ARG A 182 -18.82 21.84 -5.44
C ARG A 182 -18.74 21.31 -4.04
N VAL A 183 -19.87 20.85 -3.53
CA VAL A 183 -20.01 20.20 -2.24
C VAL A 183 -20.38 18.75 -2.46
N TRP A 184 -19.70 17.84 -1.76
CA TRP A 184 -19.85 16.41 -1.92
C TRP A 184 -20.20 15.75 -0.60
N ASP A 185 -21.17 14.87 -0.59
CA ASP A 185 -21.42 13.96 0.52
C ASP A 185 -20.40 12.84 0.49
N LEU A 186 -19.52 12.77 1.50
CA LEU A 186 -18.46 11.76 1.56
C LEU A 186 -18.96 10.36 1.94
N THR A 187 -20.21 10.24 2.39
CA THR A 187 -20.82 8.95 2.69
C THR A 187 -21.34 8.28 1.42
N THR A 188 -21.93 9.06 0.51
CA THR A 188 -22.57 8.54 -0.70
C THR A 188 -21.71 8.75 -1.96
N GLY A 189 -20.71 9.63 -1.90
CA GLY A 189 -19.91 10.03 -3.06
C GLY A 189 -20.65 10.92 -4.05
N THR A 190 -21.78 11.51 -3.66
CA THR A 190 -22.61 12.30 -4.56
C THR A 190 -22.49 13.80 -4.28
N GLN A 191 -22.68 14.61 -5.33
CA GLN A 191 -22.69 16.06 -5.17
C GLN A 191 -23.97 16.51 -4.44
N ILE A 192 -23.82 17.44 -3.50
CA ILE A 192 -24.92 18.11 -2.79
C ILE A 192 -25.22 19.44 -3.49
N GLY A 193 -26.41 19.57 -4.04
CA GLY A 193 -26.86 20.79 -4.71
C GLY A 193 -26.19 21.03 -6.08
N ASN A 194 -26.40 22.21 -6.64
CA ASN A 194 -25.78 22.63 -7.89
C ASN A 194 -24.38 23.21 -7.66
N PRO A 195 -23.47 23.17 -8.66
CA PRO A 195 -22.21 23.88 -8.58
C PRO A 195 -22.43 25.36 -8.27
N LEU A 196 -21.61 25.93 -7.42
CA LEU A 196 -21.57 27.37 -7.13
C LEU A 196 -20.60 28.02 -8.09
N THR A 197 -20.97 29.11 -8.72
CA THR A 197 -20.17 29.92 -9.67
C THR A 197 -19.95 31.31 -9.12
#